data_befc3670ab33d19fd60f3d739aeb109c
#
_entry.id   befc3670ab33d19fd60f3d739aeb109c
#
_cell.length_a   1.000
_cell.length_b   1.000
_cell.length_c   1.000
_cell.angle_alpha   90.00
_cell.angle_beta   90.00
_cell.angle_gamma   90.00
#
_symmetry.space_group_name_H-M   'P 1'
#
loop_
_entity.id
_entity.type
_entity.pdbx_description
1 polymer ?
#
loop_
_entity_poly.entity_id
_entity_poly.type
_entity_poly.pdbx_seq_one_letter_code
_entity_poly.pdbx_strand_id
1 'polypeptide(L)'
;MDAGCGTGVLGIFCTLKGAKSVWAYDIDRWSVDNTKENMLLNGVKNMEVVEGNASILQGKDAFDLILANINRNILLADLPSFVSVMHAGSQMILSGFYVEDIPLLVQKAKSLGLSYLNHTEKENWATLLFERL
;
A
#
# COMPACT_ATOMS: atom_id res chain seq x y z
N MET A 1 -6.11 2.30 0.07
CA MET A 1 -5.32 2.32 -1.17
C MET A 1 -4.43 1.08 -1.23
N ASP A 2 -4.25 0.51 -2.41
CA ASP A 2 -3.31 -0.60 -2.70
C ASP A 2 -2.25 -0.10 -3.69
N ALA A 3 -1.06 0.18 -3.21
CA ALA A 3 0.05 0.76 -3.97
C ALA A 3 0.92 -0.35 -4.56
N GLY A 4 1.14 -0.30 -5.88
CA GLY A 4 1.83 -1.37 -6.60
C GLY A 4 1.04 -2.67 -6.53
N CYS A 5 -0.21 -2.63 -6.95
CA CYS A 5 -1.21 -3.66 -6.65
C CYS A 5 -0.96 -5.03 -7.32
N GLY A 6 -0.13 -5.11 -8.35
CA GLY A 6 0.16 -6.37 -9.04
C GLY A 6 -1.08 -7.07 -9.56
N THR A 7 -1.41 -8.24 -9.00
CA THR A 7 -2.63 -8.99 -9.34
C THR A 7 -3.90 -8.42 -8.72
N GLY A 8 -3.78 -7.44 -7.82
CA GLY A 8 -4.90 -6.83 -7.10
C GLY A 8 -5.36 -7.61 -5.87
N VAL A 9 -4.65 -8.64 -5.47
CA VAL A 9 -5.09 -9.56 -4.39
C VAL A 9 -5.34 -8.84 -3.07
N LEU A 10 -4.50 -7.89 -2.66
CA LEU A 10 -4.68 -7.18 -1.39
C LEU A 10 -5.86 -6.22 -1.44
N GLY A 11 -5.98 -5.42 -2.49
CA GLY A 11 -7.11 -4.50 -2.66
C GLY A 11 -8.44 -5.24 -2.78
N ILE A 12 -8.49 -6.32 -3.55
CA ILE A 12 -9.68 -7.17 -3.69
C ILE A 12 -10.05 -7.80 -2.34
N PHE A 13 -9.08 -8.32 -1.60
CA PHE A 13 -9.31 -8.85 -0.26
C PHE A 13 -9.93 -7.81 0.67
N CYS A 14 -9.46 -6.56 0.63
CA CYS A 14 -10.02 -5.47 1.41
C CYS A 14 -11.50 -5.21 1.06
N THR A 15 -11.87 -5.22 -0.21
CA THR A 15 -13.27 -5.06 -0.61
C THR A 15 -14.14 -6.20 -0.07
N LEU A 16 -13.66 -7.44 -0.14
CA LEU A 16 -14.36 -8.62 0.37
C LEU A 16 -14.48 -8.61 1.90
N LYS A 17 -13.60 -7.90 2.60
CA LYS A 17 -13.62 -7.72 4.06
C LYS A 17 -14.39 -6.48 4.52
N GLY A 18 -15.03 -5.78 3.61
CA GLY A 18 -15.94 -4.68 3.95
C GLY A 18 -15.38 -3.27 3.77
N ALA A 19 -14.25 -3.11 3.08
CA ALA A 19 -13.78 -1.77 2.69
C ALA A 19 -14.85 -1.10 1.83
N LYS A 20 -15.18 0.15 2.15
CA LYS A 20 -16.22 0.92 1.45
C LYS A 20 -15.83 1.17 -0.01
N SER A 21 -14.55 1.49 -0.24
CA SER A 21 -13.97 1.68 -1.55
C SER A 21 -12.47 1.40 -1.51
N VAL A 22 -11.91 0.95 -2.62
CA VAL A 22 -10.47 0.73 -2.77
C VAL A 22 -10.00 1.44 -4.04
N TRP A 23 -8.91 2.18 -3.90
CA TRP A 23 -8.21 2.76 -5.03
C TRP A 23 -6.82 2.14 -5.10
N ALA A 24 -6.44 1.68 -6.30
CA ALA A 24 -5.18 0.97 -6.51
C ALA A 24 -4.46 1.52 -7.73
N TYR A 25 -3.14 1.35 -7.75
CA TYR A 25 -2.33 1.69 -8.92
C TYR A 25 -1.15 0.73 -9.07
N ASP A 26 -0.67 0.62 -10.29
CA ASP A 26 0.58 -0.06 -10.62
C ASP A 26 1.24 0.65 -11.80
N ILE A 27 2.56 0.62 -11.84
CA ILE A 27 3.33 1.19 -12.95
C ILE A 27 3.27 0.30 -14.20
N ASP A 28 2.98 -0.98 -14.00
CA ASP A 28 2.93 -1.99 -15.05
C ASP A 28 1.51 -2.15 -15.59
N ARG A 29 1.34 -1.90 -16.89
CA ARG A 29 0.05 -2.06 -17.56
C ARG A 29 -0.52 -3.46 -17.44
N TRP A 30 0.31 -4.50 -17.52
CA TRP A 30 -0.12 -5.89 -17.33
C TRP A 30 -0.75 -6.12 -15.96
N SER A 31 -0.14 -5.53 -14.92
CA SER A 31 -0.67 -5.60 -13.55
C SER A 31 -2.02 -4.92 -13.45
N VAL A 32 -2.18 -3.75 -14.06
CA VAL A 32 -3.46 -3.02 -14.09
C VAL A 32 -4.55 -3.86 -14.77
N ASP A 33 -4.27 -4.41 -15.93
CA ASP A 33 -5.22 -5.23 -16.68
C ASP A 33 -5.55 -6.53 -15.92
N ASN A 34 -4.56 -7.17 -15.30
CA ASN A 34 -4.76 -8.36 -14.48
C ASN A 34 -5.60 -8.08 -13.24
N THR A 35 -5.38 -6.95 -12.58
CA THR A 35 -6.22 -6.52 -11.45
C THR A 35 -7.68 -6.33 -11.89
N LYS A 36 -7.92 -5.68 -13.02
CA LYS A 36 -9.29 -5.51 -13.58
C LYS A 36 -9.97 -6.85 -13.85
N GLU A 37 -9.25 -7.80 -14.43
CA GLU A 37 -9.76 -9.15 -14.66
C GLU A 37 -10.11 -9.85 -13.34
N ASN A 38 -9.22 -9.78 -12.36
CA ASN A 38 -9.46 -10.39 -11.04
C ASN A 38 -10.62 -9.73 -10.28
N MET A 39 -10.82 -8.42 -10.44
CA MET A 39 -12.01 -7.74 -9.91
C MET A 39 -13.29 -8.32 -10.49
N LEU A 40 -13.35 -8.54 -11.81
CA LEU A 40 -14.51 -9.16 -12.47
C LEU A 40 -14.74 -10.58 -11.97
N LEU A 41 -13.68 -11.39 -11.88
CA LEU A 41 -13.77 -12.78 -11.40
C LEU A 41 -14.29 -12.88 -9.96
N ASN A 42 -14.07 -11.86 -9.14
CA ASN A 42 -14.49 -11.83 -7.73
C ASN A 42 -15.74 -10.97 -7.49
N GLY A 43 -16.37 -10.47 -8.54
CA GLY A 43 -17.57 -9.63 -8.41
C GLY A 43 -17.34 -8.30 -7.68
N VAL A 44 -16.11 -7.78 -7.72
CA VAL A 44 -15.75 -6.52 -7.06
C VAL A 44 -16.12 -5.34 -7.93
N LYS A 45 -16.93 -4.41 -7.38
CA LYS A 45 -17.44 -3.21 -8.08
C LYS A 45 -16.99 -1.90 -7.45
N ASN A 46 -16.52 -1.93 -6.20
CA ASN A 46 -16.11 -0.76 -5.42
C ASN A 46 -14.59 -0.57 -5.37
N MET A 47 -13.90 -0.96 -6.43
CA MET A 47 -12.46 -0.81 -6.58
C MET A 47 -12.15 -0.18 -7.94
N GLU A 48 -11.26 0.79 -7.94
CA GLU A 48 -10.69 1.43 -9.13
C GLU A 48 -9.20 1.13 -9.19
N VAL A 49 -8.68 0.84 -10.37
CA VAL A 49 -7.24 0.64 -10.60
C VAL A 49 -6.77 1.49 -11.76
N VAL A 50 -5.64 2.18 -11.59
CA VAL A 50 -5.04 3.05 -12.60
C VAL A 50 -3.56 2.72 -12.81
N GLU A 51 -3.06 3.02 -14.01
CA GLU A 51 -1.64 2.91 -14.34
C GLU A 51 -0.92 4.18 -13.89
N GLY A 52 0.22 4.04 -13.22
CA GLY A 52 1.05 5.14 -12.80
C GLY A 52 2.00 4.78 -11.66
N ASN A 53 2.81 5.75 -11.27
CA ASN A 53 3.69 5.66 -10.11
C ASN A 53 3.15 6.54 -8.96
N ALA A 54 3.90 6.66 -7.85
CA ALA A 54 3.44 7.41 -6.68
C ALA A 54 3.21 8.92 -6.93
N SER A 55 3.69 9.47 -8.04
CA SER A 55 3.43 10.89 -8.39
C SER A 55 1.96 11.18 -8.63
N ILE A 56 1.16 10.17 -9.01
CA ILE A 56 -0.29 10.33 -9.21
C ILE A 56 -1.07 10.54 -7.92
N LEU A 57 -0.42 10.38 -6.76
CA LEU A 57 -1.04 10.62 -5.45
C LEU A 57 -1.16 12.11 -5.14
N GLN A 58 -0.42 12.96 -5.83
CA GLN A 58 -0.45 14.39 -5.58
C GLN A 58 -1.87 14.95 -5.75
N GLY A 59 -2.38 15.59 -4.69
CA GLY A 59 -3.71 16.20 -4.71
C GLY A 59 -4.88 15.24 -4.49
N LYS A 60 -4.62 13.97 -4.21
CA LYS A 60 -5.67 13.02 -3.82
C LYS A 60 -6.11 13.21 -2.37
N ASP A 61 -7.36 12.87 -2.12
CA ASP A 61 -7.91 12.78 -0.76
C ASP A 61 -7.18 11.71 0.06
N ALA A 62 -7.23 11.86 1.37
CA ALA A 62 -6.57 10.93 2.27
C ALA A 62 -7.28 9.58 2.33
N PHE A 63 -6.49 8.53 2.50
CA PHE A 63 -6.95 7.16 2.69
C PHE A 63 -6.87 6.74 4.16
N ASP A 64 -7.82 5.92 4.61
CA ASP A 64 -7.81 5.35 5.96
C ASP A 64 -6.75 4.26 6.12
N LEU A 65 -6.52 3.48 5.06
CA LEU A 65 -5.55 2.40 5.03
C LEU A 65 -4.75 2.42 3.72
N ILE A 66 -3.44 2.30 3.84
CA ILE A 66 -2.52 2.13 2.72
C ILE A 66 -1.86 0.77 2.84
N LEU A 67 -1.92 -0.02 1.77
CA LEU A 67 -1.20 -1.28 1.61
C LEU A 67 -0.14 -1.10 0.53
N ALA A 68 1.09 -1.52 0.80
CA ALA A 68 2.16 -1.49 -0.18
C ALA A 68 3.05 -2.73 -0.02
N ASN A 69 2.89 -3.68 -0.93
CA ASN A 69 3.73 -4.87 -1.02
C ASN A 69 4.71 -4.72 -2.17
N ILE A 70 5.76 -3.95 -1.93
CA ILE A 70 6.76 -3.55 -2.93
C ILE A 70 8.16 -3.66 -2.31
N ASN A 71 9.22 -3.68 -3.14
CA ASN A 71 10.58 -3.77 -2.63
C ASN A 71 11.00 -2.55 -1.78
N ARG A 72 11.99 -2.76 -0.90
CA ARG A 72 12.51 -1.75 0.02
C ARG A 72 12.86 -0.42 -0.65
N ASN A 73 13.56 -0.44 -1.77
CA ASN A 73 14.05 0.79 -2.40
C ASN A 73 12.90 1.66 -2.91
N ILE A 74 11.88 1.05 -3.50
CA ILE A 74 10.68 1.77 -3.93
C ILE A 74 9.90 2.29 -2.73
N LEU A 75 9.75 1.48 -1.67
CA LEU A 75 9.09 1.92 -0.44
C LEU A 75 9.77 3.16 0.15
N LEU A 76 11.11 3.16 0.25
CA LEU A 76 11.86 4.31 0.77
C LEU A 76 11.65 5.57 -0.09
N ALA A 77 11.58 5.42 -1.40
CA ALA A 77 11.33 6.53 -2.32
C ALA A 77 9.90 7.06 -2.24
N ASP A 78 8.92 6.17 -2.10
CA ASP A 78 7.49 6.51 -2.20
C ASP A 78 6.85 6.87 -0.85
N LEU A 79 7.48 6.54 0.29
CA LEU A 79 6.96 6.84 1.63
C LEU A 79 6.49 8.29 1.81
N PRO A 80 7.23 9.34 1.34
CA PRO A 80 6.73 10.70 1.45
C PRO A 80 5.39 10.92 0.72
N SER A 81 5.21 10.31 -0.45
CA SER A 81 3.96 10.38 -1.22
C SER A 81 2.82 9.66 -0.49
N PHE A 82 3.09 8.51 0.11
CA PHE A 82 2.08 7.79 0.90
C PHE A 82 1.62 8.63 2.10
N VAL A 83 2.56 9.20 2.84
CA VAL A 83 2.24 10.04 4.00
C VAL A 83 1.41 11.26 3.61
N SER A 84 1.62 11.82 2.43
CA SER A 84 0.87 12.99 1.95
C SER A 84 -0.63 12.72 1.75
N VAL A 85 -1.02 11.45 1.58
CA VAL A 85 -2.41 11.01 1.42
C VAL A 85 -2.91 10.20 2.62
N MET A 86 -2.41 10.52 3.80
CA MET A 86 -2.87 9.97 5.09
C MET A 86 -3.38 11.11 5.99
N HIS A 87 -4.49 10.88 6.67
CA HIS A 87 -4.94 11.74 7.77
C HIS A 87 -4.50 11.19 9.13
N ALA A 88 -4.65 11.96 10.21
CA ALA A 88 -4.37 11.48 11.57
C ALA A 88 -5.22 10.22 11.85
N GLY A 89 -4.58 9.16 12.33
CA GLY A 89 -5.22 7.86 12.57
C GLY A 89 -5.23 6.91 11.38
N SER A 90 -4.85 7.35 10.19
CA SER A 90 -4.67 6.43 9.06
C SER A 90 -3.57 5.42 9.33
N GLN A 91 -3.75 4.20 8.87
CA GLN A 91 -2.77 3.14 9.02
C GLN A 91 -2.10 2.79 7.70
N MET A 92 -0.88 2.27 7.78
CA MET A 92 -0.12 1.81 6.62
C MET A 92 0.54 0.46 6.93
N ILE A 93 0.36 -0.48 6.02
CA ILE A 93 0.99 -1.81 6.08
C ILE A 93 1.97 -1.91 4.93
N LEU A 94 3.24 -2.11 5.26
CA LEU A 94 4.31 -2.32 4.29
C LEU A 94 4.77 -3.77 4.33
N SER A 95 5.01 -4.36 3.16
CA SER A 95 5.57 -5.70 2.99
C SER A 95 6.37 -5.79 1.69
N GLY A 96 6.95 -6.96 1.40
CA GLY A 96 7.75 -7.16 0.20
C GLY A 96 9.24 -6.89 0.42
N PHE A 97 9.72 -6.95 1.65
CA PHE A 97 11.11 -6.76 2.06
C PHE A 97 11.51 -7.76 3.14
N TYR A 98 12.79 -7.80 3.47
CA TYR A 98 13.33 -8.74 4.44
C TYR A 98 13.47 -8.13 5.83
N VAL A 99 13.62 -8.99 6.84
CA VAL A 99 13.78 -8.60 8.25
C VAL A 99 14.92 -7.60 8.44
N GLU A 100 16.03 -7.74 7.73
CA GLU A 100 17.17 -6.83 7.79
C GLU A 100 16.86 -5.40 7.30
N ASP A 101 15.79 -5.21 6.54
CA ASP A 101 15.35 -3.90 6.02
C ASP A 101 14.50 -3.10 7.02
N ILE A 102 14.02 -3.74 8.08
CA ILE A 102 13.12 -3.14 9.07
C ILE A 102 13.66 -1.85 9.67
N PRO A 103 14.92 -1.81 10.19
CA PRO A 103 15.43 -0.59 10.84
C PRO A 103 15.43 0.62 9.92
N LEU A 104 15.79 0.44 8.65
CA LEU A 104 15.85 1.50 7.66
C LEU A 104 14.46 2.06 7.33
N LEU A 105 13.47 1.19 7.13
CA LEU A 105 12.10 1.57 6.85
C LEU A 105 11.45 2.26 8.06
N VAL A 106 11.66 1.75 9.26
CA VAL A 106 11.14 2.36 10.50
C VAL A 106 11.74 3.75 10.71
N GLN A 107 13.04 3.92 10.51
CA GLN A 107 13.70 5.22 10.64
C GLN A 107 13.11 6.25 9.65
N LYS A 108 12.95 5.85 8.40
CA LYS A 108 12.35 6.72 7.38
C LYS A 108 10.91 7.08 7.70
N ALA A 109 10.09 6.11 8.08
CA ALA A 109 8.70 6.31 8.43
C ALA A 109 8.53 7.28 9.61
N LYS A 110 9.33 7.09 10.67
CA LYS A 110 9.33 7.98 11.85
C LYS A 110 9.71 9.42 11.48
N SER A 111 10.68 9.61 10.60
CA SER A 111 11.08 10.94 10.13
C SER A 111 9.96 11.68 9.38
N LEU A 112 8.96 10.95 8.88
CA LEU A 112 7.81 11.46 8.16
C LEU A 112 6.54 11.59 9.05
N GLY A 113 6.67 11.38 10.37
CA GLY A 113 5.55 11.52 11.30
C GLY A 113 4.67 10.28 11.43
N LEU A 114 5.21 9.10 11.11
CA LEU A 114 4.52 7.83 11.35
C LEU A 114 4.97 7.22 12.67
N SER A 115 4.02 6.66 13.41
CA SER A 115 4.27 5.85 14.60
C SER A 115 4.39 4.38 14.19
N TYR A 116 5.47 3.73 14.60
CA TYR A 116 5.61 2.28 14.45
C TYR A 116 4.74 1.57 15.47
N LEU A 117 3.87 0.68 15.03
CA LEU A 117 2.98 -0.08 15.91
C LEU A 117 3.44 -1.52 16.11
N ASN A 118 3.72 -2.23 15.03
CA ASN A 118 3.99 -3.67 15.09
C ASN A 118 4.69 -4.16 13.83
N HIS A 119 5.25 -5.37 13.90
CA HIS A 119 5.74 -6.10 12.73
C HIS A 119 5.46 -7.60 12.86
N THR A 120 5.45 -8.29 11.74
CA THR A 120 5.43 -9.75 11.67
C THR A 120 6.53 -10.25 10.76
N GLU A 121 6.97 -11.48 10.98
CA GLU A 121 8.03 -12.13 10.22
C GLU A 121 7.61 -13.53 9.82
N LYS A 122 7.97 -13.93 8.61
CA LYS A 122 7.80 -15.31 8.13
C LYS A 122 8.88 -15.60 7.09
N GLU A 123 9.72 -16.61 7.37
CA GLU A 123 10.76 -17.06 6.43
C GLU A 123 11.65 -15.90 5.93
N ASN A 124 12.08 -15.04 6.86
CA ASN A 124 12.86 -13.83 6.62
C ASN A 124 12.09 -12.69 5.91
N TRP A 125 10.87 -12.88 5.46
CA TRP A 125 10.00 -11.80 4.99
C TRP A 125 9.37 -11.07 6.17
N ALA A 126 9.20 -9.77 6.04
CA ALA A 126 8.65 -8.94 7.10
C ALA A 126 7.46 -8.11 6.64
N THR A 127 6.61 -7.77 7.59
CA THR A 127 5.50 -6.83 7.43
C THR A 127 5.57 -5.79 8.54
N LEU A 128 5.40 -4.52 8.22
CA LEU A 128 5.41 -3.41 9.18
C LEU A 128 4.05 -2.73 9.20
N LEU A 129 3.58 -2.40 10.40
CA LEU A 129 2.37 -1.61 10.62
C LEU A 129 2.72 -0.26 11.23
N PHE A 130 2.25 0.80 10.60
CA PHE A 130 2.39 2.18 11.05
C PHE A 130 1.04 2.87 11.17
N GLU A 131 1.00 3.94 11.96
CA GLU A 131 -0.13 4.85 12.07
C GLU A 131 0.34 6.30 11.92
N ARG A 132 -0.44 7.11 11.24
CA ARG A 132 -0.20 8.54 11.10
C ARG A 132 -0.58 9.27 12.41
N LEU A 133 0.38 9.98 12.95
CA LEU A 133 0.16 10.83 14.14
C LEU A 133 -0.63 12.09 13.82
#